data_187a3e816f944b1583809a924baf0135
#
_entry.id   187a3e816f944b1583809a924baf0135
#
_cell.length_a   1.000
_cell.length_b   1.000
_cell.length_c   1.000
_cell.angle_alpha   90.00
_cell.angle_beta   90.00
_cell.angle_gamma   90.00
#
_symmetry.space_group_name_H-M   'P 1'
#
loop_
_entity.id
_entity.type
_entity.pdbx_description
1 polymer ?
#
loop_
_entity_poly.entity_id
_entity_poly.type
_entity_poly.pdbx_seq_one_letter_code
_entity_poly.pdbx_strand_id
1 'polypeptide(L)'
;QLDTVFFTVKQDTTRMNLRAGVINGPKNPQFSFTTILTGEIRDRDAELIAEYKNGKGETGVLLGVNARPLVGGRGKGDGLAFTLIPAEPIIAFRKFHFNENHNWIYLHKNMRVYANVDMWDDEGMGFRVHSVEGDTVSLQNIDVEIRRIRLDEITSVLPYFPEITGLFSAEAHYIQTEKDLQLSAEASIDELTYERQRIGDVTLGATWLPGEQGKQYLNAYLNHDKVEVLVADGKLLPTSTGKDSLEVNTTLEHFPLHIANVFIPDELVTLAGDMDGELSITGSTEQPLINGELILDSVSVLSRQYGANFLFDNRPVQLKNNRLIFDKFAIYTTGKNPFTIDGYVDFRDMSRPMASLNLLAENYTLLNAKRTRESLVYGKVFADLRATIKGPLDGLNMRGNLNLLGNTDVSYVLTDSPLTVQDRLGSLVTFTSFSDTTTVVRQEVPTVSLGGLDMVMMVHIDPSVRVKVDLDAS
;
A
#
# COMPACT_ATOMS: atom_id res chain seq x y z
N GLN A 1 13.20 15.50 10.19
CA GLN A 1 14.48 15.45 10.90
C GLN A 1 14.18 15.33 12.40
N LEU A 2 14.67 14.25 13.06
CA LEU A 2 14.48 14.03 14.51
C LEU A 2 15.48 14.91 15.26
N ASP A 3 15.05 15.52 16.38
CA ASP A 3 15.92 16.43 17.15
C ASP A 3 16.83 15.66 18.11
N THR A 4 16.30 14.65 18.79
CA THR A 4 17.07 13.88 19.78
C THR A 4 16.67 12.41 19.75
N VAL A 5 17.67 11.55 19.69
CA VAL A 5 17.54 10.12 19.91
C VAL A 5 18.50 9.75 21.04
N PHE A 6 18.03 9.05 22.05
CA PHE A 6 18.86 8.64 23.16
C PHE A 6 18.64 7.18 23.54
N PHE A 7 19.69 6.59 24.06
CA PHE A 7 19.69 5.23 24.58
C PHE A 7 20.57 5.19 25.83
N THR A 8 20.05 4.66 26.91
CA THR A 8 20.76 4.58 28.18
C THR A 8 20.52 3.22 28.82
N VAL A 9 21.57 2.55 29.23
CA VAL A 9 21.51 1.34 30.07
C VAL A 9 22.28 1.61 31.34
N LYS A 10 21.67 1.32 32.48
CA LYS A 10 22.29 1.37 33.80
C LYS A 10 22.08 0.03 34.48
N GLN A 11 23.15 -0.56 34.97
CA GLN A 11 23.13 -1.86 35.65
C GLN A 11 23.83 -1.75 37.01
N ASP A 12 23.23 -2.35 38.01
CA ASP A 12 23.85 -2.66 39.31
C ASP A 12 23.80 -4.19 39.58
N THR A 13 24.06 -4.62 40.78
CA THR A 13 24.10 -6.04 41.16
C THR A 13 22.74 -6.74 41.12
N THR A 14 21.63 -6.00 41.19
CA THR A 14 20.25 -6.51 41.32
C THR A 14 19.27 -5.99 40.26
N ARG A 15 19.64 -4.92 39.57
CA ARG A 15 18.76 -4.25 38.60
C ARG A 15 19.48 -3.85 37.34
N MET A 16 18.76 -3.94 36.25
CA MET A 16 19.14 -3.34 34.96
C MET A 16 18.01 -2.43 34.49
N ASN A 17 18.33 -1.17 34.26
CA ASN A 17 17.39 -0.18 33.73
C ASN A 17 17.80 0.19 32.31
N LEU A 18 16.83 0.16 31.43
CA LEU A 18 16.95 0.58 30.02
C LEU A 18 16.04 1.81 29.81
N ARG A 19 16.56 2.80 29.12
CA ARG A 19 15.74 3.93 28.65
C ARG A 19 16.19 4.33 27.27
N ALA A 20 15.25 4.26 26.31
CA ALA A 20 15.46 4.70 24.94
C ALA A 20 14.35 5.70 24.57
N GLY A 21 14.63 6.61 23.67
CA GLY A 21 13.59 7.52 23.24
C GLY A 21 13.96 8.37 22.05
N VAL A 22 12.91 8.95 21.48
CA VAL A 22 12.97 9.89 20.38
C VAL A 22 12.18 11.12 20.78
N ILE A 23 12.79 12.28 20.62
CA ILE A 23 12.14 13.57 20.83
C ILE A 23 12.21 14.32 19.51
N ASN A 24 11.06 14.69 18.97
CA ASN A 24 10.95 15.60 17.85
C ASN A 24 10.51 16.96 18.37
N GLY A 25 11.34 17.96 18.18
CA GLY A 25 11.22 19.23 18.88
C GLY A 25 10.28 20.24 18.23
N PRO A 26 10.21 21.44 18.82
CA PRO A 26 9.08 22.36 18.67
C PRO A 26 9.12 23.26 17.44
N LYS A 27 9.99 23.07 16.47
CA LYS A 27 10.01 23.92 15.25
C LYS A 27 8.70 23.84 14.45
N ASN A 28 8.00 22.72 14.57
CA ASN A 28 6.65 22.57 14.06
C ASN A 28 5.81 21.84 15.13
N PRO A 29 4.99 22.57 15.93
CA PRO A 29 4.20 21.98 17.01
C PRO A 29 3.27 20.84 16.57
N GLN A 30 2.82 20.87 15.33
CA GLN A 30 1.93 19.85 14.74
C GLN A 30 2.63 18.49 14.61
N PHE A 31 3.95 18.47 14.40
CA PHE A 31 4.76 17.27 14.28
C PHE A 31 5.67 17.02 15.50
N SER A 32 5.45 17.75 16.57
CA SER A 32 6.20 17.59 17.81
C SER A 32 5.69 16.38 18.58
N PHE A 33 6.59 15.50 19.02
CA PHE A 33 6.24 14.33 19.84
C PHE A 33 7.42 13.85 20.68
N THR A 34 7.10 13.05 21.67
CA THR A 34 8.07 12.34 22.51
C THR A 34 7.66 10.89 22.62
N THR A 35 8.55 9.98 22.25
CA THR A 35 8.37 8.54 22.47
C THR A 35 9.48 8.04 23.39
N ILE A 36 9.11 7.39 24.46
CA ILE A 36 10.03 6.85 25.46
C ILE A 36 9.71 5.37 25.69
N LEU A 37 10.75 4.55 25.61
CA LEU A 37 10.71 3.16 26.03
C LEU A 37 11.52 3.03 27.31
N THR A 38 10.90 2.56 28.39
CA THR A 38 11.56 2.25 29.66
C THR A 38 11.50 0.77 29.94
N GLY A 39 12.61 0.20 30.34
CA GLY A 39 12.72 -1.19 30.75
C GLY A 39 13.39 -1.32 32.11
N GLU A 40 12.88 -2.19 32.96
CA GLU A 40 13.50 -2.57 34.22
C GLU A 40 13.54 -4.10 34.32
N ILE A 41 14.71 -4.63 34.63
CA ILE A 41 14.87 -6.05 35.01
C ILE A 41 15.32 -6.05 36.46
N ARG A 42 14.56 -6.70 37.30
CA ARG A 42 14.85 -6.86 38.72
C ARG A 42 14.62 -8.30 39.17
N ASP A 43 15.65 -8.92 39.70
CA ASP A 43 15.64 -10.34 40.10
C ASP A 43 15.24 -11.25 38.92
N ARG A 44 13.99 -11.64 38.84
CA ARG A 44 13.44 -12.50 37.76
C ARG A 44 12.30 -11.84 37.00
N ASP A 45 11.93 -10.62 37.37
CA ASP A 45 10.87 -9.88 36.69
C ASP A 45 11.47 -8.88 35.73
N ALA A 46 10.87 -8.77 34.54
CA ALA A 46 11.24 -7.79 33.53
C ALA A 46 10.00 -6.96 33.18
N GLU A 47 10.15 -5.66 33.19
CA GLU A 47 9.09 -4.73 32.81
C GLU A 47 9.57 -3.88 31.64
N LEU A 48 8.70 -3.69 30.64
CA LEU A 48 8.96 -2.82 29.50
C LEU A 48 7.72 -1.98 29.24
N ILE A 49 7.87 -0.65 29.24
CA ILE A 49 6.78 0.31 29.02
C ILE A 49 7.14 1.26 27.88
N ALA A 50 6.22 1.40 26.93
CA ALA A 50 6.28 2.40 25.86
C ALA A 50 5.31 3.55 26.20
N GLU A 51 5.80 4.78 26.12
CA GLU A 51 5.02 6.00 26.28
C GLU A 51 5.21 6.88 25.04
N TYR A 52 4.11 7.34 24.45
CA TYR A 52 4.08 8.36 23.41
C TYR A 52 3.27 9.56 23.88
N LYS A 53 3.83 10.76 23.68
CA LYS A 53 3.14 12.03 23.94
C LYS A 53 3.21 12.91 22.69
N ASN A 54 2.09 13.54 22.35
CA ASN A 54 2.04 14.53 21.28
C ASN A 54 2.66 15.87 21.71
N GLY A 55 2.73 16.83 20.78
CA GLY A 55 3.30 18.16 21.03
C GLY A 55 2.58 19.00 22.07
N LYS A 56 1.36 18.63 22.46
CA LYS A 56 0.59 19.26 23.56
C LYS A 56 0.88 18.62 24.91
N GLY A 57 1.65 17.53 24.94
CA GLY A 57 1.93 16.76 26.16
C GLY A 57 0.84 15.75 26.53
N GLU A 58 -0.15 15.53 25.66
CA GLU A 58 -1.19 14.53 25.85
C GLU A 58 -0.61 13.13 25.55
N THR A 59 -0.91 12.16 26.42
CA THR A 59 -0.44 10.78 26.26
C THR A 59 -1.30 10.05 25.24
N GLY A 60 -0.71 9.72 24.11
CA GLY A 60 -1.38 8.96 23.02
C GLY A 60 -1.18 7.45 23.12
N VAL A 61 -0.05 7.01 23.70
CA VAL A 61 0.21 5.60 24.01
C VAL A 61 0.85 5.49 25.39
N LEU A 62 0.35 4.60 26.20
CA LEU A 62 0.97 4.11 27.43
C LEU A 62 0.63 2.65 27.58
N LEU A 63 1.53 1.80 27.15
CA LEU A 63 1.34 0.34 27.14
C LEU A 63 2.69 -0.32 27.42
N GLY A 64 2.65 -1.38 28.17
CA GLY A 64 3.84 -2.15 28.48
C GLY A 64 3.51 -3.61 28.76
N VAL A 65 4.55 -4.33 29.09
CA VAL A 65 4.50 -5.76 29.43
C VAL A 65 5.38 -6.03 30.65
N ASN A 66 4.83 -6.76 31.60
CA ASN A 66 5.60 -7.40 32.66
C ASN A 66 5.80 -8.86 32.30
N ALA A 67 7.05 -9.33 32.35
CA ALA A 67 7.44 -10.69 32.06
C ALA A 67 8.13 -11.32 33.28
N ARG A 68 7.72 -12.53 33.62
CA ARG A 68 8.28 -13.31 34.74
C ARG A 68 8.43 -14.78 34.37
N PRO A 69 9.40 -15.49 34.97
CA PRO A 69 9.52 -16.94 34.79
C PRO A 69 8.28 -17.66 35.28
N LEU A 70 7.79 -18.58 34.46
CA LEU A 70 6.75 -19.55 34.84
C LEU A 70 7.43 -20.84 35.30
N VAL A 71 7.29 -21.15 36.59
CA VAL A 71 7.88 -22.37 37.19
C VAL A 71 6.76 -23.26 37.69
N GLY A 72 6.62 -24.45 37.11
CA GLY A 72 5.74 -25.52 37.62
C GLY A 72 4.26 -25.20 37.71
N GLY A 73 3.78 -24.15 37.05
CA GLY A 73 2.39 -23.69 37.15
C GLY A 73 1.42 -24.46 36.25
N ARG A 74 0.34 -24.98 36.80
CA ARG A 74 -0.83 -25.57 36.11
C ARG A 74 -0.51 -26.75 35.16
N GLY A 75 0.49 -27.59 35.45
CA GLY A 75 0.78 -28.78 34.67
C GLY A 75 1.37 -28.57 33.27
N LYS A 76 1.81 -27.38 32.93
CA LYS A 76 2.21 -27.00 31.55
C LYS A 76 3.72 -26.70 31.39
N GLY A 77 4.55 -26.98 32.41
CA GLY A 77 6.01 -26.86 32.34
C GLY A 77 6.54 -25.42 32.53
N ASP A 78 7.84 -25.28 32.37
CA ASP A 78 8.56 -24.00 32.51
C ASP A 78 8.37 -23.11 31.30
N GLY A 79 8.48 -21.78 31.50
CA GLY A 79 8.34 -20.81 30.43
C GLY A 79 8.40 -19.37 30.93
N LEU A 80 7.72 -18.48 30.25
CA LEU A 80 7.55 -17.07 30.60
C LEU A 80 6.06 -16.75 30.71
N ALA A 81 5.70 -16.00 31.74
CA ALA A 81 4.37 -15.41 31.90
C ALA A 81 4.46 -13.90 31.63
N PHE A 82 3.59 -13.40 30.80
CA PHE A 82 3.46 -12.00 30.44
C PHE A 82 2.11 -11.46 30.93
N THR A 83 2.11 -10.20 31.36
CA THR A 83 0.92 -9.44 31.71
C THR A 83 1.06 -8.05 31.13
N LEU A 84 0.02 -7.53 30.49
CA LEU A 84 0.02 -6.18 29.95
C LEU A 84 -0.15 -5.17 31.10
N ILE A 85 0.51 -4.06 31.00
CA ILE A 85 0.54 -2.98 32.02
C ILE A 85 0.47 -1.60 31.34
N PRO A 86 -0.01 -0.55 32.02
CA PRO A 86 -0.67 -0.55 33.35
C PRO A 86 -2.05 -1.21 33.29
N ALA A 87 -2.76 -1.27 34.39
CA ALA A 87 -4.13 -1.81 34.47
C ALA A 87 -5.12 -1.04 33.57
N GLU A 88 -4.87 0.25 33.36
CA GLU A 88 -5.57 1.10 32.39
C GLU A 88 -4.58 1.61 31.33
N PRO A 89 -4.26 0.82 30.29
CA PRO A 89 -3.40 1.26 29.23
C PRO A 89 -4.05 2.36 28.39
N ILE A 90 -3.23 3.18 27.75
CA ILE A 90 -3.67 4.21 26.81
C ILE A 90 -3.23 3.81 25.40
N ILE A 91 -4.15 3.76 24.46
CA ILE A 91 -3.90 3.53 23.04
C ILE A 91 -4.71 4.56 22.25
N ALA A 92 -4.08 5.27 21.33
CA ALA A 92 -4.73 6.30 20.51
C ALA A 92 -5.45 7.38 21.34
N PHE A 93 -4.81 7.86 22.42
CA PHE A 93 -5.35 8.83 23.39
C PHE A 93 -6.56 8.35 24.20
N ARG A 94 -6.95 7.07 24.07
CA ARG A 94 -8.07 6.45 24.78
C ARG A 94 -7.58 5.54 25.88
N LYS A 95 -8.33 5.52 26.98
CA LYS A 95 -8.11 4.58 28.06
C LYS A 95 -8.81 3.27 27.77
N PHE A 96 -8.07 2.19 27.97
CA PHE A 96 -8.58 0.82 27.89
C PHE A 96 -8.59 0.19 29.27
N HIS A 97 -9.38 -0.83 29.44
CA HIS A 97 -9.41 -1.64 30.64
C HIS A 97 -9.48 -3.13 30.24
N PHE A 98 -9.01 -3.97 31.15
CA PHE A 98 -9.04 -5.41 30.97
C PHE A 98 -10.26 -6.01 31.65
N ASN A 99 -10.79 -7.10 31.08
CA ASN A 99 -11.73 -7.95 31.76
C ASN A 99 -11.06 -8.61 32.97
N GLU A 100 -11.78 -8.77 34.07
CA GLU A 100 -11.25 -9.40 35.28
C GLU A 100 -10.62 -10.76 34.96
N ASN A 101 -9.35 -10.95 35.40
CA ASN A 101 -8.57 -12.17 35.17
C ASN A 101 -8.19 -12.48 33.70
N HIS A 102 -8.52 -11.61 32.75
CA HIS A 102 -8.22 -11.79 31.33
C HIS A 102 -7.09 -10.86 30.85
N ASN A 103 -5.93 -11.03 31.44
CA ASN A 103 -4.72 -10.27 31.08
C ASN A 103 -3.48 -11.11 31.37
N TRP A 104 -3.33 -12.23 30.67
CA TRP A 104 -2.14 -13.05 30.79
C TRP A 104 -1.83 -13.80 29.50
N ILE A 105 -0.52 -14.02 29.26
CA ILE A 105 0.02 -14.80 28.16
C ILE A 105 1.12 -15.69 28.75
N TYR A 106 1.06 -17.00 28.51
CA TYR A 106 2.09 -17.97 28.89
C TYR A 106 2.79 -18.50 27.67
N LEU A 107 4.10 -18.27 27.55
CA LEU A 107 4.97 -18.86 26.55
C LEU A 107 5.78 -19.97 27.18
N HIS A 108 5.50 -21.21 26.79
CA HIS A 108 6.22 -22.40 27.28
C HIS A 108 7.52 -22.62 26.53
N LYS A 109 8.45 -23.38 27.11
CA LYS A 109 9.76 -23.72 26.49
C LYS A 109 9.62 -24.46 25.15
N ASN A 110 8.54 -25.20 24.94
CA ASN A 110 8.21 -25.86 23.67
C ASN A 110 7.54 -24.93 22.65
N MET A 111 7.58 -23.62 22.87
CA MET A 111 6.98 -22.56 22.03
C MET A 111 5.45 -22.57 22.02
N ARG A 112 4.80 -23.36 22.86
CA ARG A 112 3.35 -23.32 23.00
C ARG A 112 2.92 -22.05 23.74
N VAL A 113 1.98 -21.31 23.15
CA VAL A 113 1.40 -20.09 23.71
C VAL A 113 0.01 -20.38 24.26
N TYR A 114 -0.24 -19.93 25.46
CA TYR A 114 -1.59 -19.84 26.03
C TYR A 114 -1.83 -18.38 26.39
N ALA A 115 -2.91 -17.82 25.88
CA ALA A 115 -3.27 -16.44 26.10
C ALA A 115 -4.72 -16.32 26.56
N ASN A 116 -4.97 -15.35 27.42
CA ASN A 116 -6.29 -14.86 27.71
C ASN A 116 -6.16 -13.37 28.02
N VAL A 117 -6.27 -12.57 26.97
CA VAL A 117 -6.24 -11.11 27.03
C VAL A 117 -7.53 -10.60 26.43
N ASP A 118 -8.27 -9.80 27.17
CA ASP A 118 -9.50 -9.17 26.70
C ASP A 118 -9.49 -7.72 27.22
N MET A 119 -9.33 -6.80 26.27
CA MET A 119 -9.12 -5.38 26.53
C MET A 119 -10.04 -4.54 25.64
N TRP A 120 -10.73 -3.56 26.21
CA TRP A 120 -11.61 -2.65 25.48
C TRP A 120 -11.66 -1.25 26.10
N ASP A 121 -12.14 -0.29 25.35
CA ASP A 121 -12.49 1.05 25.82
C ASP A 121 -14.00 1.17 26.10
N ASP A 122 -14.41 2.34 26.59
CA ASP A 122 -15.82 2.62 26.93
C ASP A 122 -16.75 2.67 25.70
N GLU A 123 -16.21 2.75 24.47
CA GLU A 123 -16.98 2.79 23.22
C GLU A 123 -17.03 1.42 22.51
N GLY A 124 -16.40 0.41 23.08
CA GLY A 124 -16.38 -0.96 22.56
C GLY A 124 -15.30 -1.23 21.51
N MET A 125 -14.32 -0.33 21.37
CA MET A 125 -13.08 -0.60 20.67
C MET A 125 -12.23 -1.56 21.49
N GLY A 126 -11.73 -2.62 20.91
CA GLY A 126 -11.03 -3.60 21.72
C GLY A 126 -10.26 -4.66 20.98
N PHE A 127 -9.59 -5.46 21.78
CA PHE A 127 -8.74 -6.54 21.33
C PHE A 127 -8.87 -7.72 22.30
N ARG A 128 -9.08 -8.90 21.72
CA ARG A 128 -9.17 -10.16 22.49
C ARG A 128 -8.27 -11.20 21.87
N VAL A 129 -7.51 -11.89 22.70
CA VAL A 129 -6.80 -13.13 22.35
C VAL A 129 -7.11 -14.18 23.38
N HIS A 130 -7.59 -15.31 22.91
CA HIS A 130 -8.02 -16.40 23.78
C HIS A 130 -7.52 -17.75 23.25
N SER A 131 -6.84 -18.50 24.11
CA SER A 131 -6.51 -19.90 23.82
C SER A 131 -7.62 -20.82 24.30
N VAL A 132 -8.04 -21.76 23.47
CA VAL A 132 -9.09 -22.71 23.79
C VAL A 132 -8.65 -23.59 24.96
N GLU A 133 -9.41 -23.52 26.04
CA GLU A 133 -9.13 -24.30 27.26
C GLU A 133 -9.42 -25.80 27.05
N GLY A 134 -8.55 -26.64 27.60
CA GLY A 134 -8.73 -28.08 27.58
C GLY A 134 -8.24 -28.77 26.29
N ASP A 135 -7.80 -28.05 25.29
CA ASP A 135 -7.16 -28.63 24.12
C ASP A 135 -5.75 -29.14 24.49
N THR A 136 -5.59 -30.46 24.48
CA THR A 136 -4.32 -31.13 24.78
C THR A 136 -3.65 -31.71 23.53
N VAL A 137 -4.33 -31.66 22.39
CA VAL A 137 -3.91 -32.27 21.13
C VAL A 137 -3.14 -31.26 20.26
N SER A 138 -3.66 -30.05 20.18
CA SER A 138 -3.04 -29.01 19.34
C SER A 138 -1.80 -28.40 20.00
N LEU A 139 -0.80 -28.05 19.20
CA LEU A 139 0.35 -27.23 19.63
C LEU A 139 -0.09 -25.79 19.91
N GLN A 140 -0.98 -25.28 19.07
CA GLN A 140 -1.62 -23.95 19.23
C GLN A 140 -3.11 -24.09 18.92
N ASN A 141 -3.93 -23.36 19.66
CA ASN A 141 -5.36 -23.22 19.39
C ASN A 141 -5.79 -21.87 19.98
N ILE A 142 -5.89 -20.87 19.12
CA ILE A 142 -5.98 -19.46 19.52
C ILE A 142 -7.04 -18.75 18.69
N ASP A 143 -7.94 -18.06 19.38
CA ASP A 143 -8.87 -17.10 18.82
C ASP A 143 -8.31 -15.68 19.01
N VAL A 144 -8.38 -14.88 17.95
CA VAL A 144 -8.04 -13.44 17.96
C VAL A 144 -9.25 -12.67 17.46
N GLU A 145 -9.62 -11.63 18.17
CA GLU A 145 -10.71 -10.74 17.80
C GLU A 145 -10.23 -9.29 17.96
N ILE A 146 -10.40 -8.49 16.92
CA ILE A 146 -10.17 -7.04 16.93
C ILE A 146 -11.52 -6.38 16.69
N ARG A 147 -11.92 -5.49 17.59
CA ARG A 147 -13.24 -4.89 17.58
C ARG A 147 -13.16 -3.40 17.31
N ARG A 148 -13.77 -2.97 16.20
CA ARG A 148 -14.12 -1.58 15.90
C ARG A 148 -12.98 -0.58 16.11
N ILE A 149 -11.76 -0.93 15.71
CA ILE A 149 -10.62 -0.03 15.78
C ILE A 149 -10.81 1.13 14.80
N ARG A 150 -10.86 2.34 15.31
CA ARG A 150 -10.91 3.56 14.49
C ARG A 150 -9.51 3.87 13.95
N LEU A 151 -9.35 3.73 12.64
CA LEU A 151 -8.05 3.90 11.99
C LEU A 151 -7.50 5.31 12.11
N ASP A 152 -8.37 6.34 12.04
CA ASP A 152 -7.99 7.74 12.23
C ASP A 152 -7.39 8.01 13.60
N GLU A 153 -7.88 7.35 14.64
CA GLU A 153 -7.36 7.49 15.99
C GLU A 153 -5.99 6.80 16.13
N ILE A 154 -5.86 5.58 15.62
CA ILE A 154 -4.57 4.85 15.64
C ILE A 154 -3.50 5.60 14.83
N THR A 155 -3.84 6.09 13.64
CA THR A 155 -2.87 6.83 12.81
C THR A 155 -2.52 8.19 13.37
N SER A 156 -3.39 8.79 14.20
CA SER A 156 -3.14 10.08 14.84
C SER A 156 -1.93 10.08 15.79
N VAL A 157 -1.53 8.92 16.33
CA VAL A 157 -0.32 8.77 17.15
C VAL A 157 0.94 8.53 16.33
N LEU A 158 0.82 8.38 15.01
CA LEU A 158 1.93 8.17 14.10
C LEU A 158 2.22 9.46 13.32
N PRO A 159 3.18 10.29 13.76
CA PRO A 159 3.51 11.51 13.03
C PRO A 159 4.00 11.16 11.64
N TYR A 160 3.58 11.95 10.64
CA TYR A 160 3.89 11.74 9.22
C TYR A 160 3.22 10.53 8.56
N PHE A 161 2.30 9.87 9.22
CA PHE A 161 1.50 8.82 8.58
C PHE A 161 0.38 9.47 7.74
N PRO A 162 0.03 8.90 6.56
CA PRO A 162 -1.07 9.42 5.75
C PRO A 162 -2.40 9.35 6.50
N GLU A 163 -3.33 10.25 6.19
CA GLU A 163 -4.65 10.27 6.79
C GLU A 163 -5.45 9.05 6.30
N ILE A 164 -5.68 8.09 7.19
CA ILE A 164 -6.50 6.91 6.93
C ILE A 164 -7.66 6.92 7.91
N THR A 165 -8.88 6.79 7.41
CA THR A 165 -10.08 6.65 8.26
C THR A 165 -10.81 5.36 7.93
N GLY A 166 -11.63 4.91 8.85
CA GLY A 166 -12.44 3.70 8.72
C GLY A 166 -12.52 2.94 10.03
N LEU A 167 -13.46 2.02 10.10
CA LEU A 167 -13.70 1.19 11.28
C LEU A 167 -13.20 -0.23 10.99
N PHE A 168 -12.05 -0.59 11.54
CA PHE A 168 -11.43 -1.90 11.36
C PHE A 168 -11.92 -2.91 12.38
N SER A 169 -12.33 -4.08 11.91
CA SER A 169 -12.66 -5.26 12.72
C SER A 169 -12.02 -6.49 12.10
N ALA A 170 -11.60 -7.44 12.91
CA ALA A 170 -11.06 -8.71 12.42
C ALA A 170 -11.30 -9.84 13.42
N GLU A 171 -11.50 -11.04 12.91
CA GLU A 171 -11.58 -12.28 13.65
C GLU A 171 -10.67 -13.32 13.01
N ALA A 172 -9.97 -14.10 13.83
CA ALA A 172 -9.14 -15.20 13.33
C ALA A 172 -9.14 -16.37 14.32
N HIS A 173 -9.26 -17.56 13.79
CA HIS A 173 -9.10 -18.81 14.52
C HIS A 173 -7.92 -19.58 13.95
N TYR A 174 -6.93 -19.87 14.79
CA TYR A 174 -5.68 -20.50 14.41
C TYR A 174 -5.48 -21.80 15.20
N ILE A 175 -5.35 -22.92 14.50
CA ILE A 175 -5.01 -24.21 15.08
C ILE A 175 -3.75 -24.75 14.42
N GLN A 176 -2.79 -25.15 15.22
CA GLN A 176 -1.59 -25.86 14.77
C GLN A 176 -1.46 -27.19 15.50
N THR A 177 -1.30 -28.27 14.77
CA THR A 177 -0.92 -29.58 15.29
C THR A 177 0.54 -29.88 14.93
N GLU A 178 1.05 -31.05 15.27
CA GLU A 178 2.40 -31.48 14.84
C GLU A 178 2.53 -31.63 13.31
N LYS A 179 1.42 -31.83 12.61
CA LYS A 179 1.41 -32.14 11.17
C LYS A 179 0.70 -31.09 10.33
N ASP A 180 -0.30 -30.44 10.89
CA ASP A 180 -1.26 -29.65 10.13
C ASP A 180 -1.42 -28.25 10.71
N LEU A 181 -1.74 -27.31 9.84
CA LEU A 181 -2.12 -25.94 10.12
C LEU A 181 -3.57 -25.72 9.65
N GLN A 182 -4.35 -25.10 10.50
CA GLN A 182 -5.70 -24.60 10.16
C GLN A 182 -5.80 -23.13 10.54
N LEU A 183 -6.29 -22.33 9.63
CA LEU A 183 -6.57 -20.90 9.83
C LEU A 183 -7.93 -20.57 9.23
N SER A 184 -8.75 -19.82 9.96
CA SER A 184 -9.91 -19.12 9.44
C SER A 184 -9.81 -17.69 9.91
N ALA A 185 -9.84 -16.72 8.99
CA ALA A 185 -9.71 -15.32 9.33
C ALA A 185 -10.62 -14.48 8.44
N GLU A 186 -11.22 -13.45 9.02
CA GLU A 186 -11.94 -12.39 8.31
C GLU A 186 -11.55 -11.04 8.89
N ALA A 187 -11.34 -10.07 8.03
CA ALA A 187 -11.03 -8.70 8.40
C ALA A 187 -11.85 -7.74 7.55
N SER A 188 -12.44 -6.74 8.17
CA SER A 188 -13.25 -5.72 7.50
C SER A 188 -12.82 -4.31 7.90
N ILE A 189 -12.96 -3.39 6.96
CA ILE A 189 -12.83 -1.95 7.20
C ILE A 189 -14.07 -1.30 6.60
N ASP A 190 -14.93 -0.75 7.46
CA ASP A 190 -16.08 0.00 7.03
C ASP A 190 -15.68 1.45 6.74
N GLU A 191 -16.22 2.03 5.67
CA GLU A 191 -16.00 3.41 5.24
C GLU A 191 -14.51 3.80 5.14
N LEU A 192 -13.69 2.92 4.57
CA LEU A 192 -12.26 3.19 4.38
C LEU A 192 -12.05 4.42 3.49
N THR A 193 -11.26 5.38 3.99
CA THR A 193 -10.72 6.48 3.18
C THR A 193 -9.20 6.56 3.34
N TYR A 194 -8.52 7.03 2.32
CA TYR A 194 -7.10 7.32 2.33
C TYR A 194 -6.88 8.73 1.76
N GLU A 195 -6.17 9.59 2.48
CA GLU A 195 -5.93 11.00 2.09
C GLU A 195 -7.23 11.71 1.64
N ARG A 196 -8.34 11.47 2.37
CA ARG A 196 -9.70 11.98 2.13
C ARG A 196 -10.40 11.43 0.87
N GLN A 197 -9.77 10.50 0.15
CA GLN A 197 -10.40 9.82 -0.97
C GLN A 197 -11.12 8.56 -0.47
N ARG A 198 -12.37 8.40 -0.84
CA ARG A 198 -13.16 7.23 -0.45
C ARG A 198 -12.70 5.99 -1.21
N ILE A 199 -12.33 4.95 -0.48
CA ILE A 199 -12.12 3.60 -1.02
C ILE A 199 -13.42 2.80 -0.93
N GLY A 200 -14.14 2.86 0.19
CA GLY A 200 -15.39 2.13 0.43
C GLY A 200 -15.28 1.10 1.53
N ASP A 201 -16.24 0.20 1.62
CA ASP A 201 -16.22 -0.92 2.56
C ASP A 201 -15.36 -2.05 1.97
N VAL A 202 -14.41 -2.56 2.72
CA VAL A 202 -13.51 -3.63 2.29
C VAL A 202 -13.56 -4.78 3.28
N THR A 203 -13.83 -6.00 2.80
CA THR A 203 -13.78 -7.23 3.63
C THR A 203 -12.90 -8.27 2.94
N LEU A 204 -11.94 -8.81 3.68
CA LEU A 204 -11.06 -9.88 3.27
C LEU A 204 -11.30 -11.10 4.15
N GLY A 205 -11.63 -12.24 3.55
CA GLY A 205 -11.71 -13.50 4.25
C GLY A 205 -10.71 -14.50 3.71
N ALA A 206 -10.19 -15.38 4.58
CA ALA A 206 -9.30 -16.45 4.19
C ALA A 206 -9.49 -17.68 5.09
N THR A 207 -9.48 -18.85 4.48
CA THR A 207 -9.43 -20.13 5.19
C THR A 207 -8.28 -20.98 4.67
N TRP A 208 -7.61 -21.64 5.58
CA TRP A 208 -6.55 -22.61 5.29
C TRP A 208 -6.86 -23.88 6.09
N LEU A 209 -7.15 -24.96 5.41
CA LEU A 209 -7.65 -26.19 6.03
C LEU A 209 -6.81 -27.41 5.64
N PRO A 210 -6.47 -28.29 6.59
CA PRO A 210 -5.82 -29.55 6.29
C PRO A 210 -6.78 -30.50 5.57
N GLY A 211 -6.24 -31.27 4.65
CA GLY A 211 -6.94 -32.32 3.93
C GLY A 211 -6.29 -33.67 4.08
N GLU A 212 -6.79 -34.65 3.34
CA GLU A 212 -6.23 -35.98 3.33
C GLU A 212 -4.84 -36.04 2.70
N GLN A 213 -3.99 -36.95 3.16
CA GLN A 213 -2.64 -37.22 2.61
C GLN A 213 -1.70 -35.98 2.67
N GLY A 214 -1.85 -35.11 3.68
CA GLY A 214 -1.03 -33.93 3.85
C GLY A 214 -1.32 -32.77 2.88
N LYS A 215 -2.42 -32.84 2.14
CA LYS A 215 -2.90 -31.72 1.31
C LYS A 215 -3.36 -30.59 2.21
N GLN A 216 -3.26 -29.35 1.70
CA GLN A 216 -3.84 -28.17 2.35
C GLN A 216 -4.77 -27.48 1.36
N TYR A 217 -5.89 -26.98 1.83
CA TYR A 217 -6.87 -26.25 1.03
C TYR A 217 -6.87 -24.78 1.46
N LEU A 218 -6.86 -23.90 0.48
CA LEU A 218 -6.94 -22.44 0.65
C LEU A 218 -8.21 -21.96 -0.03
N ASN A 219 -8.97 -21.13 0.66
CA ASN A 219 -10.00 -20.28 0.06
C ASN A 219 -9.79 -18.85 0.56
N ALA A 220 -9.89 -17.87 -0.31
CA ALA A 220 -9.83 -16.47 0.06
C ALA A 220 -10.80 -15.66 -0.81
N TYR A 221 -11.36 -14.60 -0.24
CA TYR A 221 -12.22 -13.68 -0.97
C TYR A 221 -11.96 -12.22 -0.57
N LEU A 222 -12.27 -11.32 -1.46
CA LEU A 222 -12.26 -9.89 -1.23
C LEU A 222 -13.62 -9.31 -1.65
N ASN A 223 -14.29 -8.65 -0.72
CA ASN A 223 -15.48 -7.86 -1.00
C ASN A 223 -15.14 -6.36 -1.00
N HIS A 224 -15.73 -5.64 -1.93
CA HIS A 224 -15.70 -4.20 -1.99
C HIS A 224 -17.13 -3.66 -2.05
N ASP A 225 -17.49 -2.73 -1.16
CA ASP A 225 -18.86 -2.21 -0.99
C ASP A 225 -19.92 -3.37 -0.95
N LYS A 226 -19.58 -4.47 -0.24
CA LYS A 226 -20.42 -5.68 -0.05
C LYS A 226 -20.62 -6.53 -1.31
N VAL A 227 -19.86 -6.26 -2.37
CA VAL A 227 -19.83 -7.08 -3.58
C VAL A 227 -18.52 -7.86 -3.59
N GLU A 228 -18.61 -9.17 -3.85
CA GLU A 228 -17.43 -10.01 -4.01
C GLU A 228 -16.74 -9.68 -5.32
N VAL A 229 -15.50 -9.20 -5.24
CA VAL A 229 -14.71 -8.73 -6.40
C VAL A 229 -13.51 -9.61 -6.69
N LEU A 230 -13.15 -10.50 -5.75
CA LEU A 230 -12.11 -11.49 -5.94
C LEU A 230 -12.41 -12.72 -5.11
N VAL A 231 -12.26 -13.89 -5.74
CA VAL A 231 -12.27 -15.20 -5.08
C VAL A 231 -11.04 -15.97 -5.50
N ALA A 232 -10.42 -16.67 -4.57
CA ALA A 232 -9.30 -17.57 -4.82
C ALA A 232 -9.54 -18.90 -4.12
N ASP A 233 -9.57 -19.98 -4.88
CA ASP A 233 -9.66 -21.34 -4.41
C ASP A 233 -8.42 -22.12 -4.76
N GLY A 234 -7.82 -22.78 -3.79
CA GLY A 234 -6.57 -23.45 -4.03
C GLY A 234 -6.27 -24.62 -3.12
N LYS A 235 -5.21 -25.30 -3.47
CA LYS A 235 -4.64 -26.39 -2.70
C LYS A 235 -3.13 -26.42 -2.80
N LEU A 236 -2.51 -26.78 -1.71
CA LEU A 236 -1.10 -27.10 -1.62
C LEU A 236 -0.95 -28.61 -1.55
N LEU A 237 -0.17 -29.18 -2.45
CA LEU A 237 0.03 -30.62 -2.60
C LEU A 237 1.46 -30.95 -2.15
N PRO A 238 1.65 -31.80 -1.14
CA PRO A 238 2.97 -32.27 -0.76
C PRO A 238 3.58 -33.12 -1.88
N THR A 239 4.83 -32.86 -2.22
CA THR A 239 5.55 -33.63 -3.22
C THR A 239 6.65 -34.48 -2.57
N SER A 240 7.02 -35.58 -3.22
CA SER A 240 8.10 -36.46 -2.78
C SER A 240 9.48 -35.79 -2.79
N THR A 241 9.61 -34.65 -3.45
CA THR A 241 10.85 -33.86 -3.54
C THR A 241 11.00 -32.83 -2.41
N GLY A 242 10.01 -32.75 -1.49
CA GLY A 242 10.01 -31.78 -0.39
C GLY A 242 9.67 -30.34 -0.80
N LYS A 243 9.31 -30.12 -2.08
CA LYS A 243 8.80 -28.83 -2.57
C LYS A 243 7.32 -29.00 -2.85
N ASP A 244 6.50 -28.29 -2.09
CA ASP A 244 5.06 -28.37 -2.25
C ASP A 244 4.63 -27.76 -3.60
N SER A 245 3.61 -28.37 -4.22
CA SER A 245 3.01 -27.88 -5.46
C SER A 245 1.75 -27.10 -5.14
N LEU A 246 1.67 -25.89 -5.70
CA LEU A 246 0.55 -24.97 -5.58
C LEU A 246 -0.41 -25.15 -6.77
N GLU A 247 -1.71 -25.21 -6.51
CA GLU A 247 -2.76 -25.08 -7.51
C GLU A 247 -3.81 -24.11 -6.95
N VAL A 248 -3.90 -22.89 -7.49
CA VAL A 248 -4.88 -21.88 -7.10
C VAL A 248 -5.57 -21.35 -8.34
N ASN A 249 -6.90 -21.27 -8.29
CA ASN A 249 -7.71 -20.57 -9.28
C ASN A 249 -8.24 -19.29 -8.64
N THR A 250 -8.12 -18.19 -9.34
CA THR A 250 -8.57 -16.87 -8.88
C THR A 250 -9.50 -16.28 -9.93
N THR A 251 -10.65 -15.82 -9.50
CA THR A 251 -11.63 -15.10 -10.31
C THR A 251 -11.72 -13.67 -9.81
N LEU A 252 -11.66 -12.71 -10.73
CA LEU A 252 -11.96 -11.32 -10.48
C LEU A 252 -13.26 -10.97 -11.21
N GLU A 253 -14.22 -10.39 -10.49
CA GLU A 253 -15.48 -9.93 -11.04
C GLU A 253 -15.71 -8.46 -10.66
N HIS A 254 -15.74 -7.60 -11.68
CA HIS A 254 -15.93 -6.14 -11.51
C HIS A 254 -14.99 -5.52 -10.48
N PHE A 255 -13.72 -5.96 -10.46
CA PHE A 255 -12.72 -5.38 -9.55
C PHE A 255 -12.52 -3.90 -9.87
N PRO A 256 -12.87 -2.96 -8.97
CA PRO A 256 -12.96 -1.56 -9.30
C PRO A 256 -11.60 -0.88 -9.34
N LEU A 257 -11.17 -0.45 -10.53
CA LEU A 257 -9.85 0.16 -10.73
C LEU A 257 -9.75 1.57 -10.13
N HIS A 258 -10.88 2.23 -9.86
CA HIS A 258 -10.87 3.56 -9.23
C HIS A 258 -10.24 3.57 -7.82
N ILE A 259 -10.15 2.41 -7.14
CA ILE A 259 -9.45 2.28 -5.86
C ILE A 259 -7.98 2.71 -5.99
N ALA A 260 -7.36 2.47 -7.15
CA ALA A 260 -5.96 2.85 -7.38
C ALA A 260 -5.74 4.38 -7.38
N ASN A 261 -6.80 5.18 -7.56
CA ASN A 261 -6.69 6.64 -7.58
C ASN A 261 -6.14 7.21 -6.26
N VAL A 262 -6.38 6.54 -5.14
CA VAL A 262 -5.88 7.01 -3.82
C VAL A 262 -4.33 7.06 -3.76
N PHE A 263 -3.65 6.31 -4.62
CA PHE A 263 -2.19 6.27 -4.71
C PHE A 263 -1.65 7.14 -5.86
N ILE A 264 -2.53 7.75 -6.64
CA ILE A 264 -2.18 8.59 -7.79
C ILE A 264 -2.49 10.05 -7.41
N PRO A 265 -1.54 10.98 -7.54
CA PRO A 265 -1.85 12.39 -7.31
C PRO A 265 -3.01 12.86 -8.20
N ASP A 266 -4.05 13.44 -7.61
CA ASP A 266 -5.29 13.88 -8.28
C ASP A 266 -5.07 14.75 -9.51
N GLU A 267 -3.96 15.48 -9.50
CA GLU A 267 -3.60 16.41 -10.57
C GLU A 267 -3.11 15.69 -11.84
N LEU A 268 -2.68 14.43 -11.74
CA LEU A 268 -2.09 13.71 -12.87
C LEU A 268 -3.15 13.00 -13.71
N VAL A 269 -3.74 11.96 -13.15
CA VAL A 269 -4.72 11.14 -13.85
C VAL A 269 -5.77 10.57 -12.90
N THR A 270 -6.94 10.25 -13.45
CA THR A 270 -8.01 9.54 -12.76
C THR A 270 -8.33 8.27 -13.52
N LEU A 271 -8.31 7.13 -12.84
CA LEU A 271 -8.73 5.82 -13.34
C LEU A 271 -10.22 5.61 -13.08
N ALA A 272 -10.90 5.00 -14.04
CA ALA A 272 -12.28 4.52 -13.89
C ALA A 272 -12.45 3.20 -14.65
N GLY A 273 -13.55 2.47 -14.35
CA GLY A 273 -13.84 1.16 -14.92
C GLY A 273 -13.41 0.03 -14.02
N ASP A 274 -13.68 -1.19 -14.47
CA ASP A 274 -13.52 -2.41 -13.70
C ASP A 274 -12.59 -3.39 -14.42
N MET A 275 -12.08 -4.37 -13.68
CA MET A 275 -11.26 -5.44 -14.22
C MET A 275 -11.89 -6.79 -13.88
N ASP A 276 -12.15 -7.59 -14.90
CA ASP A 276 -12.56 -8.97 -14.79
C ASP A 276 -11.39 -9.90 -15.15
N GLY A 277 -11.41 -11.15 -14.68
CA GLY A 277 -10.40 -12.08 -15.08
C GLY A 277 -10.46 -13.44 -14.38
N GLU A 278 -9.84 -14.41 -15.02
CA GLU A 278 -9.63 -15.75 -14.48
C GLU A 278 -8.14 -16.07 -14.54
N LEU A 279 -7.57 -16.39 -13.38
CA LEU A 279 -6.15 -16.72 -13.26
C LEU A 279 -6.00 -18.11 -12.63
N SER A 280 -5.09 -18.89 -13.17
CA SER A 280 -4.66 -20.17 -12.62
C SER A 280 -3.18 -20.10 -12.25
N ILE A 281 -2.88 -20.35 -10.99
CA ILE A 281 -1.54 -20.34 -10.44
C ILE A 281 -1.15 -21.78 -10.10
N THR A 282 -0.11 -22.30 -10.73
CA THR A 282 0.33 -23.69 -10.57
C THR A 282 1.84 -23.79 -10.38
N GLY A 283 2.34 -24.95 -9.98
CA GLY A 283 3.77 -25.19 -9.84
C GLY A 283 4.28 -25.09 -8.41
N SER A 284 5.56 -24.84 -8.21
CA SER A 284 6.12 -24.75 -6.87
C SER A 284 5.84 -23.39 -6.23
N THR A 285 5.80 -23.35 -4.89
CA THR A 285 5.66 -22.09 -4.13
C THR A 285 6.83 -21.11 -4.36
N GLU A 286 8.01 -21.60 -4.77
CA GLU A 286 9.17 -20.76 -5.08
C GLU A 286 9.10 -20.17 -6.49
N GLN A 287 8.50 -20.89 -7.43
CA GLN A 287 8.39 -20.49 -8.84
C GLN A 287 6.99 -20.83 -9.37
N PRO A 288 5.97 -20.05 -8.99
CA PRO A 288 4.62 -20.25 -9.48
C PRO A 288 4.50 -19.89 -10.97
N LEU A 289 3.71 -20.67 -11.70
CA LEU A 289 3.32 -20.40 -13.07
C LEU A 289 1.91 -19.83 -13.08
N ILE A 290 1.77 -18.62 -13.57
CA ILE A 290 0.49 -17.91 -13.67
C ILE A 290 0.02 -17.94 -15.11
N ASN A 291 -1.20 -18.41 -15.33
CA ASN A 291 -1.89 -18.42 -16.62
C ASN A 291 -3.29 -17.86 -16.44
N GLY A 292 -3.88 -17.35 -17.51
CA GLY A 292 -5.25 -16.86 -17.49
C GLY A 292 -5.48 -15.69 -18.43
N GLU A 293 -6.50 -14.92 -18.14
CA GLU A 293 -6.83 -13.71 -18.90
C GLU A 293 -7.39 -12.61 -18.00
N LEU A 294 -7.17 -11.37 -18.42
CA LEU A 294 -7.69 -10.17 -17.79
C LEU A 294 -8.47 -9.35 -18.83
N ILE A 295 -9.61 -8.84 -18.45
CA ILE A 295 -10.48 -8.00 -19.28
C ILE A 295 -10.61 -6.66 -18.57
N LEU A 296 -10.37 -5.57 -19.29
CA LEU A 296 -10.53 -4.21 -18.80
C LEU A 296 -11.94 -3.73 -19.22
N ASP A 297 -12.93 -3.84 -18.35
CA ASP A 297 -14.28 -3.39 -18.67
C ASP A 297 -14.44 -1.89 -18.47
N SER A 298 -14.72 -1.20 -19.58
CA SER A 298 -14.96 0.25 -19.60
C SER A 298 -13.87 1.08 -18.93
N VAL A 299 -12.64 0.55 -18.92
CA VAL A 299 -11.51 1.20 -18.26
C VAL A 299 -11.10 2.46 -19.01
N SER A 300 -10.95 3.54 -18.27
CA SER A 300 -10.50 4.82 -18.78
C SER A 300 -9.48 5.49 -17.85
N VAL A 301 -8.58 6.26 -18.48
CA VAL A 301 -7.62 7.12 -17.80
C VAL A 301 -7.83 8.54 -18.27
N LEU A 302 -8.31 9.39 -17.36
CA LEU A 302 -8.56 10.81 -17.61
C LEU A 302 -7.43 11.66 -17.05
N SER A 303 -6.77 12.45 -17.87
CA SER A 303 -5.88 13.52 -17.43
C SER A 303 -6.56 14.88 -17.63
N ARG A 304 -6.90 15.56 -16.51
CA ARG A 304 -7.56 16.86 -16.55
C ARG A 304 -6.67 17.96 -17.05
N GLN A 305 -5.40 17.95 -16.64
CA GLN A 305 -4.41 18.97 -17.05
C GLN A 305 -4.16 18.98 -18.55
N TYR A 306 -4.11 17.78 -19.15
CA TYR A 306 -3.90 17.62 -20.59
C TYR A 306 -5.20 17.44 -21.36
N GLY A 307 -6.37 17.37 -20.68
CA GLY A 307 -7.67 17.19 -21.31
C GLY A 307 -7.77 15.90 -22.15
N ALA A 308 -6.96 14.91 -21.83
CA ALA A 308 -6.90 13.64 -22.53
C ALA A 308 -7.66 12.55 -21.77
N ASN A 309 -8.55 11.85 -22.47
CA ASN A 309 -9.26 10.69 -21.94
C ASN A 309 -8.92 9.47 -22.81
N PHE A 310 -8.23 8.50 -22.21
CA PHE A 310 -7.81 7.26 -22.85
C PHE A 310 -8.78 6.15 -22.46
N LEU A 311 -9.41 5.53 -23.44
CA LEU A 311 -10.35 4.42 -23.30
C LEU A 311 -9.64 3.13 -23.72
N PHE A 312 -9.60 2.16 -22.85
CA PHE A 312 -8.92 0.89 -23.08
C PHE A 312 -9.86 -0.12 -23.77
N ASP A 313 -9.26 -0.98 -24.56
CA ASP A 313 -9.96 -2.08 -25.23
C ASP A 313 -10.47 -3.10 -24.21
N ASN A 314 -11.69 -3.60 -24.40
CA ASN A 314 -12.28 -4.66 -23.57
C ASN A 314 -11.86 -6.07 -24.03
N ARG A 315 -10.92 -6.19 -24.98
CA ARG A 315 -10.42 -7.52 -25.38
C ARG A 315 -9.58 -8.14 -24.29
N PRO A 316 -9.66 -9.47 -24.09
CA PRO A 316 -8.86 -10.14 -23.09
C PRO A 316 -7.35 -9.98 -23.35
N VAL A 317 -6.64 -9.60 -22.30
CA VAL A 317 -5.18 -9.62 -22.23
C VAL A 317 -4.76 -10.97 -21.66
N GLN A 318 -4.06 -11.75 -22.44
CA GLN A 318 -3.67 -13.12 -22.06
C GLN A 318 -2.46 -13.12 -21.15
N LEU A 319 -2.54 -13.92 -20.08
CA LEU A 319 -1.41 -14.22 -19.23
C LEU A 319 -0.99 -15.68 -19.43
N LYS A 320 0.19 -15.92 -20.01
CA LYS A 320 0.71 -17.27 -20.33
C LYS A 320 2.11 -17.46 -19.77
N ASN A 321 2.26 -18.42 -18.87
CA ASN A 321 3.55 -18.75 -18.25
C ASN A 321 4.26 -17.49 -17.72
N ASN A 322 3.57 -16.71 -16.89
CA ASN A 322 4.05 -15.47 -16.31
C ASN A 322 4.35 -14.37 -17.35
N ARG A 323 3.77 -14.43 -18.55
CA ARG A 323 3.87 -13.38 -19.56
C ARG A 323 2.51 -12.78 -19.85
N LEU A 324 2.37 -11.50 -19.61
CA LEU A 324 1.22 -10.70 -20.02
C LEU A 324 1.40 -10.34 -21.50
N ILE A 325 0.51 -10.84 -22.37
CA ILE A 325 0.61 -10.75 -23.81
C ILE A 325 -0.42 -9.76 -24.34
N PHE A 326 0.06 -8.79 -25.08
CA PHE A 326 -0.76 -7.82 -25.81
C PHE A 326 -0.77 -8.20 -27.28
N ASP A 327 -1.94 -8.51 -27.82
CA ASP A 327 -2.15 -8.75 -29.25
C ASP A 327 -2.97 -7.60 -29.84
N LYS A 328 -2.27 -6.59 -30.37
CA LYS A 328 -2.86 -5.36 -30.92
C LYS A 328 -3.86 -4.72 -29.96
N PHE A 329 -3.52 -4.70 -28.67
CA PHE A 329 -4.35 -4.12 -27.64
C PHE A 329 -4.54 -2.62 -27.91
N ALA A 330 -5.79 -2.17 -28.00
CA ALA A 330 -6.12 -0.86 -28.50
C ALA A 330 -6.44 0.13 -27.35
N ILE A 331 -5.94 1.34 -27.51
CA ILE A 331 -6.26 2.48 -26.64
C ILE A 331 -6.83 3.58 -27.53
N TYR A 332 -8.03 4.03 -27.19
CA TYR A 332 -8.76 5.06 -27.91
C TYR A 332 -8.75 6.38 -27.13
N THR A 333 -8.95 7.46 -27.84
CA THR A 333 -9.31 8.76 -27.30
C THR A 333 -10.65 9.18 -27.90
N THR A 334 -10.85 10.45 -28.17
CA THR A 334 -12.05 10.96 -28.87
C THR A 334 -12.07 10.61 -30.37
N GLY A 335 -10.96 10.13 -30.93
CA GLY A 335 -10.83 9.69 -32.32
C GLY A 335 -11.25 8.24 -32.54
N LYS A 336 -11.39 7.86 -33.82
CA LYS A 336 -11.73 6.48 -34.21
C LYS A 336 -10.49 5.56 -34.36
N ASN A 337 -9.33 6.16 -34.60
CA ASN A 337 -8.10 5.41 -34.80
C ASN A 337 -7.45 5.10 -33.47
N PRO A 338 -7.12 3.83 -33.19
CA PRO A 338 -6.51 3.46 -31.93
C PRO A 338 -4.99 3.69 -31.93
N PHE A 339 -4.47 3.85 -30.74
CA PHE A 339 -3.10 3.53 -30.39
C PHE A 339 -3.05 2.05 -30.04
N THR A 340 -2.17 1.27 -30.65
CA THR A 340 -2.08 -0.17 -30.43
C THR A 340 -0.77 -0.57 -29.78
N ILE A 341 -0.87 -1.53 -28.87
CA ILE A 341 0.24 -2.17 -28.17
C ILE A 341 0.28 -3.64 -28.61
N ASP A 342 1.46 -4.10 -29.02
CA ASP A 342 1.73 -5.48 -29.40
C ASP A 342 2.99 -5.97 -28.71
N GLY A 343 2.99 -7.19 -28.18
CA GLY A 343 4.14 -7.74 -27.48
C GLY A 343 3.81 -8.30 -26.09
N TYR A 344 4.75 -8.21 -25.16
CA TYR A 344 4.55 -8.81 -23.85
C TYR A 344 5.34 -8.11 -22.74
N VAL A 345 4.87 -8.34 -21.49
CA VAL A 345 5.62 -8.11 -20.26
C VAL A 345 5.85 -9.45 -19.58
N ASP A 346 7.10 -9.77 -19.31
CA ASP A 346 7.57 -11.05 -18.77
C ASP A 346 7.85 -10.94 -17.29
N PHE A 347 7.09 -11.66 -16.45
CA PHE A 347 7.17 -11.72 -15.01
C PHE A 347 7.78 -13.03 -14.49
N ARG A 348 8.45 -13.84 -15.33
CA ARG A 348 9.09 -15.09 -14.88
C ARG A 348 10.16 -14.85 -13.82
N ASP A 349 10.83 -13.72 -13.90
CA ASP A 349 11.62 -13.16 -12.80
C ASP A 349 10.83 -11.99 -12.18
N MET A 350 10.10 -12.28 -11.08
CA MET A 350 9.29 -11.29 -10.37
C MET A 350 10.12 -10.14 -9.78
N SER A 351 11.41 -10.36 -9.53
CA SER A 351 12.32 -9.33 -9.01
C SER A 351 12.75 -8.34 -10.07
N ARG A 352 12.70 -8.75 -11.36
CA ARG A 352 13.11 -7.93 -12.50
C ARG A 352 12.26 -8.20 -13.73
N PRO A 353 10.98 -7.77 -13.75
CA PRO A 353 10.12 -7.94 -14.89
C PRO A 353 10.66 -7.23 -16.14
N MET A 354 10.47 -7.83 -17.31
CA MET A 354 11.00 -7.36 -18.59
C MET A 354 9.88 -7.04 -19.57
N ALA A 355 9.92 -5.88 -20.20
CA ALA A 355 8.99 -5.51 -21.27
C ALA A 355 9.61 -5.66 -22.66
N SER A 356 8.80 -6.10 -23.63
CA SER A 356 9.10 -6.06 -25.05
C SER A 356 7.82 -5.73 -25.81
N LEU A 357 7.63 -4.44 -26.13
CA LEU A 357 6.40 -3.90 -26.69
C LEU A 357 6.68 -3.15 -27.99
N ASN A 358 5.78 -3.28 -28.95
CA ASN A 358 5.71 -2.48 -30.15
C ASN A 358 4.48 -1.57 -30.05
N LEU A 359 4.67 -0.32 -30.34
CA LEU A 359 3.65 0.73 -30.27
C LEU A 359 3.38 1.24 -31.67
N LEU A 360 2.11 1.29 -32.07
CA LEU A 360 1.70 1.79 -33.37
C LEU A 360 0.47 2.69 -33.21
N ALA A 361 0.53 3.84 -33.84
CA ALA A 361 -0.61 4.74 -34.00
C ALA A 361 -0.56 5.37 -35.41
N GLU A 362 -1.70 5.44 -36.08
CA GLU A 362 -1.84 6.08 -37.36
C GLU A 362 -3.00 7.06 -37.33
N ASN A 363 -2.72 8.33 -37.61
CA ASN A 363 -3.68 9.44 -37.51
C ASN A 363 -4.44 9.41 -36.18
N TYR A 364 -3.69 9.16 -35.10
CA TYR A 364 -4.24 9.05 -33.75
C TYR A 364 -4.55 10.44 -33.18
N THR A 365 -5.74 10.60 -32.61
CA THR A 365 -6.11 11.84 -31.92
C THR A 365 -5.52 11.83 -30.53
N LEU A 366 -4.29 12.32 -30.36
CA LEU A 366 -3.61 12.34 -29.06
C LEU A 366 -4.32 13.29 -28.08
N LEU A 367 -4.80 14.43 -28.59
CA LEU A 367 -5.50 15.43 -27.82
C LEU A 367 -6.70 15.97 -28.62
N ASN A 368 -7.84 16.18 -27.96
CA ASN A 368 -8.99 16.91 -28.47
C ASN A 368 -9.74 17.52 -27.30
N ALA A 369 -9.16 18.56 -26.73
CA ALA A 369 -9.64 19.19 -25.51
C ALA A 369 -10.05 20.65 -25.73
N LYS A 370 -11.12 21.05 -25.06
CA LYS A 370 -11.50 22.46 -24.94
C LYS A 370 -10.73 23.09 -23.78
N ARG A 371 -10.51 24.40 -23.83
CA ARG A 371 -9.92 25.15 -22.72
C ARG A 371 -10.83 25.04 -21.47
N THR A 372 -10.22 24.67 -20.35
CA THR A 372 -10.79 24.74 -19.00
C THR A 372 -9.89 25.58 -18.11
N ARG A 373 -10.29 25.88 -16.88
CA ARG A 373 -9.44 26.60 -15.92
C ARG A 373 -8.19 25.80 -15.49
N GLU A 374 -8.26 24.48 -15.57
CA GLU A 374 -7.19 23.57 -15.16
C GLU A 374 -6.31 23.13 -16.33
N SER A 375 -6.67 23.51 -17.58
CA SER A 375 -5.94 23.06 -18.77
C SER A 375 -4.57 23.70 -18.87
N LEU A 376 -3.52 22.90 -18.89
CA LEU A 376 -2.18 23.30 -19.31
C LEU A 376 -2.04 23.30 -20.83
N VAL A 377 -2.81 22.42 -21.50
CA VAL A 377 -2.82 22.27 -22.95
C VAL A 377 -4.25 22.08 -23.43
N TYR A 378 -4.63 22.71 -24.52
CA TYR A 378 -5.92 22.50 -25.18
C TYR A 378 -5.81 22.63 -26.70
N GLY A 379 -6.85 22.15 -27.42
CA GLY A 379 -6.84 22.11 -28.87
C GLY A 379 -6.88 20.70 -29.41
N LYS A 380 -6.27 20.48 -30.56
CA LYS A 380 -6.23 19.17 -31.22
C LYS A 380 -4.82 18.80 -31.60
N VAL A 381 -4.43 17.57 -31.28
CA VAL A 381 -3.14 16.99 -31.67
C VAL A 381 -3.38 15.66 -32.35
N PHE A 382 -2.89 15.52 -33.56
CA PHE A 382 -2.93 14.29 -34.35
C PHE A 382 -1.51 13.81 -34.62
N ALA A 383 -1.29 12.52 -34.44
CA ALA A 383 0.04 11.97 -34.59
C ALA A 383 0.05 10.56 -35.19
N ASP A 384 1.13 10.26 -35.92
CA ASP A 384 1.55 8.87 -36.17
C ASP A 384 2.70 8.54 -35.22
N LEU A 385 2.66 7.35 -34.64
CA LEU A 385 3.72 6.85 -33.79
C LEU A 385 4.10 5.44 -34.21
N ARG A 386 5.41 5.19 -34.31
CA ARG A 386 5.98 3.84 -34.39
C ARG A 386 7.15 3.77 -33.42
N ALA A 387 7.00 2.98 -32.37
CA ALA A 387 8.04 2.87 -31.37
C ALA A 387 8.15 1.46 -30.82
N THR A 388 9.29 1.15 -30.24
CA THR A 388 9.54 -0.08 -29.48
C THR A 388 9.96 0.27 -28.07
N ILE A 389 9.45 -0.47 -27.09
CA ILE A 389 9.87 -0.40 -25.69
C ILE A 389 10.49 -1.74 -25.33
N LYS A 390 11.71 -1.73 -24.80
CA LYS A 390 12.41 -2.94 -24.37
C LYS A 390 13.20 -2.68 -23.09
N GLY A 391 13.28 -3.69 -22.23
CA GLY A 391 14.10 -3.63 -21.02
C GLY A 391 13.33 -3.98 -19.76
N PRO A 392 14.02 -3.97 -18.60
CA PRO A 392 13.37 -4.15 -17.32
C PRO A 392 12.44 -2.95 -17.02
N LEU A 393 11.37 -3.18 -16.23
CA LEU A 393 10.38 -2.12 -15.94
C LEU A 393 10.98 -0.92 -15.20
N ASP A 394 12.08 -1.12 -14.49
CA ASP A 394 12.86 -0.09 -13.80
C ASP A 394 13.91 0.62 -14.68
N GLY A 395 14.06 0.18 -15.96
CA GLY A 395 15.07 0.70 -16.90
C GLY A 395 14.66 0.50 -18.36
N LEU A 396 13.50 1.01 -18.74
CA LEU A 396 12.95 0.85 -20.09
C LEU A 396 13.70 1.68 -21.13
N ASN A 397 13.89 1.10 -22.30
CA ASN A 397 14.45 1.76 -23.49
C ASN A 397 13.36 1.94 -24.53
N MET A 398 13.01 3.17 -24.88
CA MET A 398 12.06 3.50 -25.93
C MET A 398 12.78 4.10 -27.14
N ARG A 399 12.51 3.57 -28.29
CA ARG A 399 13.07 4.05 -29.57
C ARG A 399 11.97 4.11 -30.61
N GLY A 400 11.91 5.18 -31.38
CA GLY A 400 10.87 5.28 -32.42
C GLY A 400 10.79 6.61 -33.14
N ASN A 401 9.73 6.76 -33.93
CA ASN A 401 9.41 7.91 -34.72
C ASN A 401 8.03 8.44 -34.33
N LEU A 402 7.91 9.74 -34.19
CA LEU A 402 6.68 10.47 -33.93
C LEU A 402 6.49 11.52 -35.04
N ASN A 403 5.40 11.45 -35.78
CA ASN A 403 5.04 12.46 -36.78
C ASN A 403 3.83 13.25 -36.26
N LEU A 404 3.99 14.54 -36.04
CA LEU A 404 2.87 15.44 -35.78
C LEU A 404 2.24 15.85 -37.10
N LEU A 405 0.94 15.59 -37.23
CA LEU A 405 0.22 15.77 -38.50
C LEU A 405 -0.30 17.21 -38.65
N GLY A 406 -0.42 17.65 -39.91
CA GLY A 406 -0.71 19.05 -40.23
C GLY A 406 -2.08 19.59 -39.81
N ASN A 407 -3.02 18.73 -39.42
CA ASN A 407 -4.29 19.13 -38.82
C ASN A 407 -4.21 19.42 -37.31
N THR A 408 -3.00 19.42 -36.73
CA THR A 408 -2.74 19.76 -35.35
C THR A 408 -2.83 21.28 -35.13
N ASP A 409 -3.65 21.71 -34.18
CA ASP A 409 -3.77 23.10 -33.69
C ASP A 409 -3.89 23.05 -32.17
N VAL A 410 -2.82 23.36 -31.46
CA VAL A 410 -2.70 23.21 -30.02
C VAL A 410 -2.25 24.52 -29.38
N SER A 411 -2.81 24.80 -28.22
CA SER A 411 -2.46 25.94 -27.37
C SER A 411 -1.90 25.43 -26.05
N TYR A 412 -0.75 25.96 -25.65
CA TYR A 412 -0.14 25.77 -24.34
C TYR A 412 -0.47 26.96 -23.46
N VAL A 413 -1.02 26.72 -22.27
CA VAL A 413 -1.36 27.77 -21.30
C VAL A 413 -0.16 27.97 -20.38
N LEU A 414 0.41 29.16 -20.42
CA LEU A 414 1.38 29.59 -19.42
C LEU A 414 0.60 30.05 -18.19
N THR A 415 0.37 29.12 -17.26
CA THR A 415 -0.06 29.44 -15.90
C THR A 415 1.14 29.93 -15.14
N ASP A 416 1.12 31.20 -14.76
CA ASP A 416 2.12 31.84 -13.94
C ASP A 416 3.58 31.70 -14.39
N SER A 417 4.03 32.70 -15.10
CA SER A 417 5.34 33.17 -14.75
C SER A 417 5.16 34.09 -13.53
N PRO A 418 5.59 33.71 -12.32
CA PRO A 418 5.75 34.66 -11.23
C PRO A 418 6.99 35.52 -11.50
N LEU A 419 7.07 36.08 -12.70
CA LEU A 419 7.93 37.23 -12.98
C LEU A 419 7.18 38.45 -12.50
N THR A 420 6.88 38.50 -11.20
CA THR A 420 6.66 39.78 -10.54
C THR A 420 7.87 40.67 -10.83
N VAL A 421 7.68 41.97 -10.92
CA VAL A 421 8.77 42.94 -11.11
C VAL A 421 9.90 42.69 -10.11
N GLN A 422 9.59 42.12 -8.93
CA GLN A 422 10.55 41.72 -7.90
C GLN A 422 11.44 40.52 -8.31
N ASP A 423 10.90 39.52 -9.00
CA ASP A 423 11.71 38.38 -9.47
C ASP A 423 12.59 38.75 -10.67
N ARG A 424 12.15 39.65 -11.51
CA ARG A 424 12.99 40.23 -12.57
C ARG A 424 14.16 41.07 -12.01
N LEU A 425 13.94 41.78 -10.92
CA LEU A 425 15.01 42.54 -10.25
C LEU A 425 15.95 41.60 -9.48
N GLY A 426 15.41 40.49 -8.85
CA GLY A 426 16.19 39.49 -8.15
C GLY A 426 17.12 38.69 -9.08
N SER A 427 16.74 38.45 -10.33
CA SER A 427 17.58 37.75 -11.31
C SER A 427 18.64 38.68 -11.98
N LEU A 428 18.45 39.99 -11.94
CA LEU A 428 19.36 40.98 -12.51
C LEU A 428 20.39 41.50 -11.52
N VAL A 429 20.18 41.34 -10.21
CA VAL A 429 21.07 41.84 -9.17
C VAL A 429 21.37 40.75 -8.16
N THR A 430 22.48 40.07 -8.33
CA THR A 430 22.99 39.11 -7.32
C THR A 430 23.71 39.92 -6.25
N PHE A 431 23.03 40.32 -5.18
CA PHE A 431 23.68 40.80 -3.98
C PHE A 431 24.24 39.60 -3.22
N THR A 432 25.56 39.40 -3.26
CA THR A 432 26.23 38.49 -2.34
C THR A 432 26.28 39.12 -0.96
N SER A 433 25.29 38.86 -0.14
CA SER A 433 25.35 39.15 1.30
C SER A 433 25.89 37.90 2.00
N PHE A 434 27.05 38.04 2.60
CA PHE A 434 27.64 37.06 3.52
C PHE A 434 26.88 37.15 4.85
N SER A 435 25.91 36.31 5.05
CA SER A 435 25.20 35.90 6.28
C SER A 435 23.70 35.90 6.08
N ASP A 436 23.15 34.77 5.68
CA ASP A 436 21.99 34.13 6.31
C ASP A 436 21.68 32.80 5.61
N THR A 437 21.90 31.75 6.32
CA THR A 437 21.46 30.40 5.95
C THR A 437 19.98 30.21 6.34
N THR A 438 19.08 30.87 5.62
CA THR A 438 17.67 30.48 5.59
C THR A 438 17.44 29.75 4.28
N THR A 439 17.46 28.43 4.37
CA THR A 439 16.96 27.53 3.32
C THR A 439 15.49 27.81 3.10
N VAL A 440 15.17 28.55 2.05
CA VAL A 440 13.84 28.58 1.47
C VAL A 440 13.58 27.17 0.95
N VAL A 441 12.71 26.41 1.64
CA VAL A 441 12.16 25.17 1.12
C VAL A 441 11.33 25.55 -0.10
N ARG A 442 11.93 25.48 -1.29
CA ARG A 442 11.16 25.38 -2.52
C ARG A 442 10.31 24.11 -2.36
N GLN A 443 9.00 24.25 -2.38
CA GLN A 443 8.12 23.16 -2.74
C GLN A 443 8.55 22.72 -4.13
N GLU A 444 9.29 21.63 -4.23
CA GLU A 444 9.52 20.96 -5.49
C GLU A 444 8.14 20.44 -5.93
N VAL A 445 7.63 21.03 -7.01
CA VAL A 445 6.56 20.39 -7.78
C VAL A 445 7.05 18.98 -8.07
N PRO A 446 6.29 17.94 -7.69
CA PRO A 446 6.73 16.56 -7.96
C PRO A 446 6.85 16.41 -9.48
N THR A 447 8.07 16.50 -9.97
CA THR A 447 8.39 16.04 -11.32
C THR A 447 8.17 14.55 -11.26
N VAL A 448 7.18 14.04 -12.00
CA VAL A 448 7.05 12.62 -12.30
C VAL A 448 8.34 12.22 -12.98
N SER A 449 9.30 11.78 -12.21
CA SER A 449 10.43 11.04 -12.72
C SER A 449 9.83 9.73 -13.22
N LEU A 450 9.70 9.59 -14.54
CA LEU A 450 9.59 8.28 -15.20
C LEU A 450 10.95 7.60 -14.96
N GLY A 451 11.19 7.22 -13.71
CA GLY A 451 12.44 6.66 -13.26
C GLY A 451 12.81 5.50 -14.16
N GLY A 452 13.94 5.62 -14.86
CA GLY A 452 14.49 4.57 -15.67
C GLY A 452 13.99 4.48 -17.11
N LEU A 453 13.26 5.46 -17.68
CA LEU A 453 12.95 5.47 -19.12
C LEU A 453 14.02 6.21 -19.91
N ASP A 454 14.83 5.46 -20.69
CA ASP A 454 15.73 6.02 -21.72
C ASP A 454 14.96 6.10 -23.04
N MET A 455 14.64 7.33 -23.49
CA MET A 455 13.83 7.57 -24.68
C MET A 455 14.62 8.31 -25.75
N VAL A 456 14.69 7.73 -26.95
CA VAL A 456 15.19 8.39 -28.17
C VAL A 456 14.11 8.32 -29.24
N MET A 457 13.57 9.48 -29.60
CA MET A 457 12.51 9.63 -30.58
C MET A 457 12.95 10.58 -31.70
N MET A 458 12.73 10.16 -32.94
CA MET A 458 12.81 11.08 -34.09
C MET A 458 11.44 11.75 -34.23
N VAL A 459 11.39 13.07 -34.08
CA VAL A 459 10.16 13.83 -34.21
C VAL A 459 10.14 14.58 -35.53
N HIS A 460 9.12 14.29 -36.33
CA HIS A 460 8.83 15.03 -37.55
C HIS A 460 7.57 15.89 -37.34
N ILE A 461 7.67 17.18 -37.68
CA ILE A 461 6.56 18.13 -37.52
C ILE A 461 6.15 18.61 -38.91
N ASP A 462 4.90 18.34 -39.30
CA ASP A 462 4.35 18.85 -40.56
C ASP A 462 4.36 20.40 -40.53
N PRO A 463 4.76 21.07 -41.63
CA PRO A 463 4.84 22.53 -41.69
C PRO A 463 3.53 23.28 -41.41
N SER A 464 2.37 22.60 -41.50
CA SER A 464 1.06 23.20 -41.23
C SER A 464 0.60 23.04 -39.76
N VAL A 465 1.38 22.40 -38.91
CA VAL A 465 1.13 22.31 -37.45
C VAL A 465 1.13 23.71 -36.84
N ARG A 466 0.13 24.00 -36.03
CA ARG A 466 0.00 25.25 -35.31
C ARG A 466 0.16 25.03 -33.81
N VAL A 467 1.14 25.71 -33.24
CA VAL A 467 1.35 25.75 -31.81
C VAL A 467 1.19 27.20 -31.34
N LYS A 468 0.32 27.43 -30.39
CA LYS A 468 0.04 28.74 -29.79
C LYS A 468 0.44 28.72 -28.32
N VAL A 469 0.87 29.82 -27.81
CA VAL A 469 1.06 30.07 -26.40
C VAL A 469 -0.06 31.01 -25.93
N ASP A 470 -0.84 30.54 -24.99
CA ASP A 470 -1.90 31.31 -24.35
C ASP A 470 -1.38 31.83 -23.02
N LEU A 471 -1.34 33.16 -22.90
CA LEU A 471 -0.95 33.80 -21.65
C LEU A 471 -2.19 33.97 -20.81
N ASP A 472 -2.28 33.24 -19.69
CA ASP A 472 -3.38 33.43 -18.77
C ASP A 472 -3.24 34.81 -18.12
N ALA A 473 -4.04 35.75 -18.59
CA ALA A 473 -4.22 37.03 -17.94
C ALA A 473 -5.35 36.87 -16.92
N SER A 474 -5.03 36.24 -15.76
CA SER A 474 -5.95 36.19 -14.60
C SER A 474 -6.02 37.55 -13.90
#